data_617c7fd12046faa026d3bf8c9cb88bff
#
_entry.id   617c7fd12046faa026d3bf8c9cb88bff
#
_cell.length_a   1.000
_cell.length_b   1.000
_cell.length_c   1.000
_cell.angle_alpha   90.00
_cell.angle_beta   90.00
_cell.angle_gamma   90.00
#
_symmetry.space_group_name_H-M   'P 1'
#
loop_
_entity.id
_entity.type
_entity.pdbx_description
1 polymer ?
#
loop_
_entity_poly.entity_id
_entity_poly.type
_entity_poly.pdbx_seq_one_letter_code
_entity_poly.pdbx_strand_id
1 'polypeptide(L)'
;MKASYSLAFRYSKAFVEFLSQNNKINALDSYIEILKTLDKKIQQDEEFSNLFKNPVISQKHVLNKTLEYLDKSGDEILSKFLSLIIENKRQELLANIIRHLRVHSLNMKRLVRVKLTTAKELSKETKELIYETITKKTGRKISISYTLDESLIGGIQMEFDDKLFDYSVKGYLDSIIRDVSSRG
;
A
#
# COMPACT_ATOMS: atom_id res chain seq x y z
N MET A 1 20.08 -5.39 -14.52
CA MET A 1 19.07 -4.32 -14.38
C MET A 1 17.66 -4.82 -14.08
N LYS A 2 17.06 -5.80 -14.80
CA LYS A 2 15.68 -6.28 -14.53
C LYS A 2 15.50 -6.90 -13.13
N ALA A 3 16.47 -7.68 -12.62
CA ALA A 3 16.38 -8.31 -11.31
C ALA A 3 16.41 -7.30 -10.15
N SER A 4 17.25 -6.27 -10.23
CA SER A 4 17.34 -5.19 -9.24
C SER A 4 16.04 -4.38 -9.17
N TYR A 5 15.39 -4.10 -10.31
CA TYR A 5 14.10 -3.40 -10.36
C TYR A 5 12.97 -4.21 -9.73
N SER A 6 12.88 -5.51 -10.04
CA SER A 6 11.88 -6.42 -9.46
C SER A 6 12.03 -6.53 -7.94
N LEU A 7 13.29 -6.58 -7.46
CA LEU A 7 13.56 -6.67 -6.02
C LEU A 7 13.17 -5.37 -5.30
N ALA A 8 13.53 -4.20 -5.84
CA ALA A 8 13.13 -2.90 -5.29
C ALA A 8 11.62 -2.74 -5.22
N PHE A 9 10.89 -3.23 -6.24
CA PHE A 9 9.43 -3.25 -6.23
C PHE A 9 8.88 -4.11 -5.06
N ARG A 10 9.47 -5.28 -4.80
CA ARG A 10 9.05 -6.14 -3.67
C ARG A 10 9.26 -5.47 -2.32
N TYR A 11 10.41 -4.80 -2.11
CA TYR A 11 10.67 -4.03 -0.88
C TYR A 11 9.68 -2.89 -0.71
N SER A 12 9.40 -2.12 -1.77
CA SER A 12 8.45 -1.02 -1.70
C SER A 12 7.03 -1.50 -1.40
N LYS A 13 6.61 -2.62 -2.02
CA LYS A 13 5.30 -3.24 -1.77
C LYS A 13 5.19 -3.71 -0.32
N ALA A 14 6.19 -4.44 0.19
CA ALA A 14 6.24 -4.90 1.56
C ALA A 14 6.16 -3.74 2.58
N PHE A 15 6.85 -2.63 2.30
CA PHE A 15 6.79 -1.45 3.16
C PHE A 15 5.41 -0.80 3.17
N VAL A 16 4.76 -0.66 2.01
CA VAL A 16 3.39 -0.14 1.91
C VAL A 16 2.40 -1.04 2.65
N GLU A 17 2.50 -2.35 2.50
CA GLU A 17 1.66 -3.32 3.22
C GLU A 17 1.89 -3.23 4.74
N PHE A 18 3.14 -3.10 5.18
CA PHE A 18 3.48 -2.93 6.59
C PHE A 18 2.93 -1.65 7.18
N LEU A 19 3.01 -0.52 6.45
CA LEU A 19 2.38 0.73 6.85
C LEU A 19 0.85 0.61 6.96
N SER A 20 0.23 -0.10 6.01
CA SER A 20 -1.22 -0.32 6.01
C SER A 20 -1.66 -1.15 7.22
N GLN A 21 -0.96 -2.25 7.53
CA GLN A 21 -1.24 -3.11 8.69
C GLN A 21 -1.10 -2.38 10.02
N ASN A 22 -0.19 -1.39 10.09
CA ASN A 22 0.03 -0.58 11.29
C ASN A 22 -0.81 0.73 11.30
N ASN A 23 -1.78 0.89 10.40
CA ASN A 23 -2.60 2.11 10.24
C ASN A 23 -1.77 3.40 10.03
N LYS A 24 -0.57 3.29 9.46
CA LYS A 24 0.37 4.40 9.18
C LYS A 24 0.49 4.75 7.70
N ILE A 25 -0.40 4.24 6.86
CA ILE A 25 -0.36 4.45 5.41
C ILE A 25 -0.39 5.93 5.02
N ASN A 26 -1.08 6.76 5.78
CA ASN A 26 -1.14 8.21 5.57
C ASN A 26 0.21 8.92 5.78
N ALA A 27 1.17 8.28 6.48
CA ALA A 27 2.50 8.79 6.69
C ALA A 27 3.48 8.40 5.56
N LEU A 28 3.03 7.70 4.51
CA LEU A 28 3.90 7.22 3.43
C LEU A 28 4.75 8.33 2.81
N ASP A 29 4.16 9.51 2.57
CA ASP A 29 4.91 10.64 1.99
C ASP A 29 6.03 11.13 2.92
N SER A 30 5.77 11.19 4.22
CA SER A 30 6.77 11.56 5.22
C SER A 30 7.94 10.57 5.22
N TYR A 31 7.65 9.28 5.15
CA TYR A 31 8.70 8.24 5.04
C TYR A 31 9.48 8.35 3.73
N ILE A 32 8.83 8.66 2.61
CA ILE A 32 9.51 8.90 1.33
C ILE A 32 10.51 10.05 1.45
N GLU A 33 10.15 11.16 2.09
CA GLU A 33 11.06 12.30 2.26
C GLU A 33 12.23 11.96 3.20
N ILE A 34 12.00 11.20 4.27
CA ILE A 34 13.07 10.71 5.15
C ILE A 34 14.05 9.82 4.36
N LEU A 35 13.53 8.86 3.59
CA LEU A 35 14.38 7.98 2.79
C LEU A 35 15.15 8.73 1.70
N LYS A 36 14.58 9.77 1.10
CA LYS A 36 15.30 10.65 0.16
C LYS A 36 16.44 11.41 0.83
N THR A 37 16.23 11.88 2.05
CA THR A 37 17.28 12.55 2.81
C THR A 37 18.45 11.60 3.05
N LEU A 38 18.15 10.36 3.42
CA LEU A 38 19.16 9.31 3.56
C LEU A 38 19.89 9.02 2.24
N ASP A 39 19.16 8.83 1.15
CA ASP A 39 19.74 8.56 -0.17
C ASP A 39 20.70 9.68 -0.62
N LYS A 40 20.29 10.94 -0.44
CA LYS A 40 21.16 12.10 -0.71
C LYS A 40 22.42 12.08 0.15
N LYS A 41 22.31 11.78 1.43
CA LYS A 41 23.47 11.71 2.34
C LYS A 41 24.44 10.63 1.87
N ILE A 42 23.94 9.45 1.52
CA ILE A 42 24.79 8.35 1.02
C ILE A 42 25.51 8.72 -0.29
N GLN A 43 24.87 9.53 -1.15
CA GLN A 43 25.46 9.92 -2.43
C GLN A 43 26.44 11.09 -2.33
N GLN A 44 26.26 12.00 -1.37
CA GLN A 44 27.00 13.25 -1.27
C GLN A 44 28.13 13.24 -0.22
N ASP A 45 28.08 12.31 0.72
CA ASP A 45 29.04 12.20 1.82
C ASP A 45 29.81 10.90 1.68
N GLU A 46 31.11 11.04 1.40
CA GLU A 46 31.99 9.89 1.17
C GLU A 46 32.20 9.04 2.43
N GLU A 47 32.29 9.68 3.60
CA GLU A 47 32.44 8.98 4.88
C GLU A 47 31.19 8.13 5.17
N PHE A 48 30.01 8.75 4.99
CA PHE A 48 28.73 8.08 5.18
C PHE A 48 28.51 6.96 4.13
N SER A 49 28.91 7.19 2.88
CA SER A 49 28.88 6.18 1.84
C SER A 49 29.77 4.96 2.19
N ASN A 50 30.97 5.20 2.73
CA ASN A 50 31.89 4.17 3.16
C ASN A 50 31.33 3.35 4.33
N LEU A 51 30.57 3.96 5.24
CA LEU A 51 29.85 3.26 6.31
C LEU A 51 28.98 2.11 5.78
N PHE A 52 28.29 2.34 4.64
CA PHE A 52 27.44 1.33 4.01
C PHE A 52 28.22 0.30 3.16
N LYS A 53 29.36 0.67 2.61
CA LYS A 53 30.12 -0.17 1.68
C LYS A 53 31.13 -1.07 2.39
N ASN A 54 31.57 -0.70 3.60
CA ASN A 54 32.61 -1.43 4.32
C ASN A 54 32.05 -2.70 4.98
N PRO A 55 32.43 -3.90 4.54
CA PRO A 55 31.90 -5.16 5.08
C PRO A 55 32.34 -5.47 6.51
N VAL A 56 33.36 -4.77 7.03
CA VAL A 56 33.88 -4.95 8.39
C VAL A 56 33.00 -4.29 9.42
N ILE A 57 32.27 -3.25 9.03
CA ILE A 57 31.37 -2.52 9.91
C ILE A 57 30.12 -3.35 10.16
N SER A 58 29.77 -3.54 11.45
CA SER A 58 28.58 -4.32 11.80
C SER A 58 27.29 -3.63 11.31
N GLN A 59 26.35 -4.41 10.80
CA GLN A 59 25.06 -3.94 10.30
C GLN A 59 24.28 -3.13 11.37
N LYS A 60 24.40 -3.58 12.64
CA LYS A 60 23.79 -2.87 13.77
C LYS A 60 24.38 -1.46 13.95
N HIS A 61 25.68 -1.30 13.75
CA HIS A 61 26.32 0.02 13.84
C HIS A 61 25.88 0.92 12.69
N VAL A 62 25.82 0.40 11.46
CA VAL A 62 25.30 1.11 10.29
C VAL A 62 23.87 1.58 10.53
N LEU A 63 23.00 0.69 11.03
CA LEU A 63 21.61 1.01 11.33
C LEU A 63 21.50 2.13 12.38
N ASN A 64 22.20 2.00 13.50
CA ASN A 64 22.15 2.99 14.58
C ASN A 64 22.60 4.36 14.09
N LYS A 65 23.75 4.43 13.37
CA LYS A 65 24.23 5.70 12.79
C LYS A 65 23.25 6.31 11.77
N THR A 66 22.57 5.45 11.00
CA THR A 66 21.55 5.90 10.05
C THR A 66 20.35 6.50 10.75
N LEU A 67 19.85 5.87 11.80
CA LEU A 67 18.70 6.34 12.57
C LEU A 67 19.03 7.60 13.38
N GLU A 68 20.25 7.69 13.93
CA GLU A 68 20.77 8.87 14.60
C GLU A 68 20.82 10.07 13.63
N TYR A 69 21.40 9.88 12.44
CA TYR A 69 21.44 10.91 11.40
C TYR A 69 20.04 11.41 11.00
N LEU A 70 19.06 10.51 10.92
CA LEU A 70 17.71 10.88 10.55
C LEU A 70 16.88 11.43 11.71
N ASP A 71 17.44 11.50 12.91
CA ASP A 71 16.71 11.83 14.15
C ASP A 71 15.43 10.96 14.34
N LYS A 72 15.55 9.68 14.03
CA LYS A 72 14.47 8.70 14.01
C LYS A 72 14.77 7.44 14.83
N SER A 73 15.61 7.55 15.84
CA SER A 73 16.01 6.41 16.67
C SER A 73 14.84 5.70 17.37
N GLY A 74 13.74 6.43 17.64
CA GLY A 74 12.51 5.88 18.21
C GLY A 74 11.47 5.41 17.20
N ASP A 75 11.70 5.55 15.89
CA ASP A 75 10.75 5.11 14.87
C ASP A 75 10.93 3.62 14.56
N GLU A 76 10.09 2.81 15.17
CA GLU A 76 10.12 1.34 15.05
C GLU A 76 9.86 0.86 13.62
N ILE A 77 8.98 1.55 12.87
CA ILE A 77 8.63 1.20 11.49
C ILE A 77 9.82 1.44 10.57
N LEU A 78 10.43 2.63 10.68
CA LEU A 78 11.60 2.98 9.89
C LEU A 78 12.79 2.10 10.24
N SER A 79 13.01 1.85 11.53
CA SER A 79 14.07 0.98 12.03
C SER A 79 13.95 -0.44 11.44
N LYS A 80 12.79 -1.06 11.50
CA LYS A 80 12.54 -2.40 10.93
C LYS A 80 12.75 -2.42 9.42
N PHE A 81 12.31 -1.38 8.72
CA PHE A 81 12.49 -1.32 7.27
C PHE A 81 13.95 -1.12 6.87
N LEU A 82 14.67 -0.23 7.54
CA LEU A 82 16.09 0.01 7.28
C LEU A 82 16.96 -1.20 7.66
N SER A 83 16.66 -1.87 8.78
CA SER A 83 17.38 -3.10 9.14
C SER A 83 17.25 -4.17 8.07
N LEU A 84 16.04 -4.35 7.51
CA LEU A 84 15.81 -5.29 6.42
C LEU A 84 16.66 -4.99 5.17
N ILE A 85 16.84 -3.71 4.82
CA ILE A 85 17.66 -3.29 3.68
C ILE A 85 19.14 -3.49 3.99
N ILE A 86 19.58 -3.10 5.18
CA ILE A 86 20.99 -3.13 5.60
C ILE A 86 21.46 -4.58 5.80
N GLU A 87 20.71 -5.42 6.50
CA GLU A 87 21.02 -6.83 6.76
C GLU A 87 21.13 -7.64 5.46
N ASN A 88 20.33 -7.31 4.46
CA ASN A 88 20.39 -7.96 3.17
C ASN A 88 21.42 -7.33 2.21
N LYS A 89 22.18 -6.32 2.64
CA LYS A 89 23.15 -5.57 1.81
C LYS A 89 22.54 -5.02 0.53
N ARG A 90 21.33 -4.41 0.66
CA ARG A 90 20.51 -3.90 -0.47
C ARG A 90 20.42 -2.37 -0.51
N GLN A 91 21.39 -1.67 0.09
CA GLN A 91 21.43 -0.20 0.15
C GLN A 91 21.43 0.44 -1.25
N GLU A 92 22.05 -0.22 -2.23
CA GLU A 92 22.05 0.22 -3.64
C GLU A 92 20.66 0.26 -4.29
N LEU A 93 19.66 -0.43 -3.69
CA LEU A 93 18.29 -0.42 -4.17
C LEU A 93 17.49 0.78 -3.65
N LEU A 94 18.02 1.57 -2.71
CA LEU A 94 17.27 2.62 -2.01
C LEU A 94 16.62 3.62 -2.97
N ALA A 95 17.37 4.12 -3.95
CA ALA A 95 16.84 5.04 -4.96
C ALA A 95 15.68 4.44 -5.76
N ASN A 96 15.77 3.16 -6.13
CA ASN A 96 14.70 2.47 -6.85
C ASN A 96 13.49 2.18 -5.94
N ILE A 97 13.73 1.84 -4.68
CA ILE A 97 12.67 1.66 -3.66
C ILE A 97 11.91 2.97 -3.50
N ILE A 98 12.59 4.10 -3.32
CA ILE A 98 11.98 5.43 -3.21
C ILE A 98 11.15 5.74 -4.45
N ARG A 99 11.65 5.44 -5.65
CA ARG A 99 10.90 5.64 -6.90
C ARG A 99 9.58 4.86 -6.89
N HIS A 100 9.60 3.58 -6.50
CA HIS A 100 8.39 2.76 -6.41
C HIS A 100 7.43 3.26 -5.33
N LEU A 101 7.94 3.66 -4.14
CA LEU A 101 7.11 4.24 -3.09
C LEU A 101 6.39 5.51 -3.56
N ARG A 102 7.07 6.37 -4.34
CA ARG A 102 6.44 7.56 -4.95
C ARG A 102 5.31 7.19 -5.90
N VAL A 103 5.51 6.16 -6.74
CA VAL A 103 4.44 5.66 -7.63
C VAL A 103 3.25 5.15 -6.82
N HIS A 104 3.49 4.41 -5.73
CA HIS A 104 2.43 3.99 -4.81
C HIS A 104 1.69 5.18 -4.20
N SER A 105 2.42 6.18 -3.67
CA SER A 105 1.82 7.39 -3.11
C SER A 105 0.95 8.14 -4.13
N LEU A 106 1.44 8.31 -5.37
CA LEU A 106 0.67 8.95 -6.43
C LEU A 106 -0.60 8.18 -6.79
N ASN A 107 -0.52 6.86 -6.86
CA ASN A 107 -1.68 6.01 -7.15
C ASN A 107 -2.73 6.09 -6.02
N MET A 108 -2.29 6.18 -4.77
CA MET A 108 -3.19 6.34 -3.62
C MET A 108 -3.89 7.71 -3.59
N LYS A 109 -3.24 8.75 -4.12
CA LYS A 109 -3.83 10.11 -4.23
C LYS A 109 -4.84 10.25 -5.35
N ARG A 110 -4.86 9.32 -6.32
CA ARG A 110 -5.86 9.32 -7.39
C ARG A 110 -7.24 9.05 -6.81
N LEU A 111 -8.19 9.88 -7.20
CA LEU A 111 -9.59 9.68 -6.87
C LEU A 111 -10.11 8.42 -7.58
N VAL A 112 -10.52 7.44 -6.82
CA VAL A 112 -11.12 6.21 -7.35
C VAL A 112 -12.63 6.35 -7.35
N ARG A 113 -13.25 6.08 -8.49
CA ARG A 113 -14.70 6.03 -8.60
C ARG A 113 -15.20 4.65 -8.23
N VAL A 114 -16.14 4.62 -7.30
CA VAL A 114 -16.84 3.41 -6.88
C VAL A 114 -18.31 3.58 -7.24
N LYS A 115 -18.87 2.63 -7.99
CA LYS A 115 -20.32 2.58 -8.23
C LYS A 115 -20.89 1.48 -7.35
N LEU A 116 -21.84 1.86 -6.50
CA LEU A 116 -22.58 0.94 -5.64
C LEU A 116 -24.02 0.85 -6.14
N THR A 117 -24.42 -0.38 -6.49
CA THR A 117 -25.81 -0.68 -6.84
C THR A 117 -26.44 -1.48 -5.70
N THR A 118 -27.60 -1.05 -5.23
CA THR A 118 -28.29 -1.62 -4.06
C THR A 118 -29.76 -1.87 -4.39
N ALA A 119 -30.33 -2.92 -3.77
CA ALA A 119 -31.76 -3.23 -3.94
C ALA A 119 -32.69 -2.24 -3.23
N LYS A 120 -32.20 -1.56 -2.19
CA LYS A 120 -32.94 -0.57 -1.40
C LYS A 120 -32.06 0.64 -1.12
N GLU A 121 -32.69 1.75 -0.84
CA GLU A 121 -31.97 2.96 -0.44
C GLU A 121 -31.21 2.73 0.87
N LEU A 122 -29.93 3.11 0.89
CA LEU A 122 -29.09 3.00 2.07
C LEU A 122 -29.27 4.20 3.00
N SER A 123 -29.28 3.95 4.29
CA SER A 123 -29.27 5.02 5.29
C SER A 123 -27.98 5.84 5.20
N LYS A 124 -27.99 7.03 5.76
CA LYS A 124 -26.82 7.92 5.78
C LYS A 124 -25.65 7.27 6.53
N GLU A 125 -25.93 6.65 7.66
CA GLU A 125 -24.95 5.96 8.50
C GLU A 125 -24.31 4.80 7.75
N THR A 126 -25.10 4.02 7.00
CA THR A 126 -24.58 2.92 6.18
C THR A 126 -23.68 3.43 5.04
N LYS A 127 -24.04 4.53 4.40
CA LYS A 127 -23.23 5.18 3.35
C LYS A 127 -21.88 5.64 3.92
N GLU A 128 -21.88 6.26 5.10
CA GLU A 128 -20.67 6.71 5.80
C GLU A 128 -19.76 5.50 6.18
N LEU A 129 -20.33 4.46 6.76
CA LEU A 129 -19.60 3.25 7.12
C LEU A 129 -18.93 2.58 5.89
N ILE A 130 -19.65 2.49 4.76
CA ILE A 130 -19.10 1.96 3.51
C ILE A 130 -17.95 2.83 3.02
N TYR A 131 -18.12 4.16 3.02
CA TYR A 131 -17.08 5.09 2.62
C TYR A 131 -15.80 4.93 3.46
N GLU A 132 -15.94 4.93 4.79
CA GLU A 132 -14.82 4.74 5.71
C GLU A 132 -14.13 3.40 5.52
N THR A 133 -14.91 2.32 5.38
CA THR A 133 -14.38 0.96 5.21
C THR A 133 -13.55 0.84 3.93
N ILE A 134 -14.07 1.33 2.81
CA ILE A 134 -13.35 1.27 1.52
C ILE A 134 -12.11 2.18 1.57
N THR A 135 -12.24 3.39 2.10
CA THR A 135 -11.11 4.34 2.25
C THR A 135 -10.01 3.76 3.13
N LYS A 136 -10.37 3.15 4.27
CA LYS A 136 -9.42 2.51 5.20
C LYS A 136 -8.71 1.31 4.57
N LYS A 137 -9.45 0.47 3.83
CA LYS A 137 -8.87 -0.71 3.16
C LYS A 137 -7.98 -0.36 1.97
N THR A 138 -8.34 0.67 1.22
CA THR A 138 -7.63 1.02 -0.03
C THR A 138 -6.54 2.08 0.18
N GLY A 139 -6.63 2.89 1.24
CA GLY A 139 -5.79 4.07 1.45
C GLY A 139 -5.98 5.16 0.39
N ARG A 140 -7.05 5.08 -0.43
CA ARG A 140 -7.31 5.99 -1.57
C ARG A 140 -8.46 6.93 -1.25
N LYS A 141 -8.42 8.12 -1.85
CA LYS A 141 -9.60 8.98 -1.92
C LYS A 141 -10.62 8.34 -2.87
N ILE A 142 -11.85 8.15 -2.39
CA ILE A 142 -12.92 7.53 -3.19
C ILE A 142 -14.05 8.53 -3.43
N SER A 143 -14.71 8.35 -4.57
CA SER A 143 -16.01 8.98 -4.88
C SER A 143 -17.01 7.87 -5.11
N ILE A 144 -18.05 7.79 -4.31
CA ILE A 144 -19.06 6.74 -4.42
C ILE A 144 -20.30 7.32 -5.10
N SER A 145 -20.72 6.68 -6.17
CA SER A 145 -22.05 6.88 -6.77
C SER A 145 -22.97 5.73 -6.36
N TYR A 146 -24.20 6.05 -6.01
CA TYR A 146 -25.21 5.09 -5.60
C TYR A 146 -26.27 4.94 -6.68
N THR A 147 -26.62 3.72 -7.01
CA THR A 147 -27.70 3.38 -7.95
C THR A 147 -28.65 2.42 -7.26
N LEU A 148 -29.95 2.62 -7.44
CA LEU A 148 -30.98 1.72 -6.95
C LEU A 148 -31.35 0.74 -8.08
N ASP A 149 -31.36 -0.55 -7.76
CA ASP A 149 -31.84 -1.62 -8.66
C ASP A 149 -32.54 -2.70 -7.85
N GLU A 150 -33.85 -2.63 -7.82
CA GLU A 150 -34.71 -3.57 -7.09
C GLU A 150 -34.58 -5.00 -7.61
N SER A 151 -34.12 -5.20 -8.86
CA SER A 151 -33.94 -6.52 -9.43
C SER A 151 -32.85 -7.37 -8.71
N LEU A 152 -32.01 -6.73 -7.90
CA LEU A 152 -31.01 -7.44 -7.07
C LEU A 152 -31.63 -8.24 -5.93
N ILE A 153 -32.93 -8.00 -5.62
CA ILE A 153 -33.69 -8.62 -4.51
C ILE A 153 -33.13 -8.22 -3.15
N GLY A 154 -31.82 -8.16 -2.98
CA GLY A 154 -31.09 -7.78 -1.77
C GLY A 154 -29.60 -7.76 -1.98
N GLY A 155 -28.86 -7.27 -0.97
CA GLY A 155 -27.41 -7.15 -1.05
C GLY A 155 -26.93 -5.95 -1.87
N ILE A 156 -25.69 -5.98 -2.32
CA ILE A 156 -25.02 -4.91 -3.05
C ILE A 156 -24.15 -5.46 -4.20
N GLN A 157 -24.06 -4.70 -5.26
CA GLN A 157 -23.01 -4.83 -6.26
C GLN A 157 -22.07 -3.62 -6.18
N MET A 158 -20.78 -3.85 -6.28
CA MET A 158 -19.75 -2.82 -6.22
C MET A 158 -18.84 -2.93 -7.45
N GLU A 159 -18.79 -1.85 -8.23
CA GLU A 159 -17.81 -1.70 -9.30
C GLU A 159 -16.66 -0.81 -8.81
N PHE A 160 -15.44 -1.36 -8.85
CA PHE A 160 -14.23 -0.72 -8.33
C PHE A 160 -13.03 -1.08 -9.21
N ASP A 161 -12.30 -0.08 -9.73
CA ASP A 161 -11.13 -0.27 -10.61
C ASP A 161 -11.44 -1.26 -11.76
N ASP A 162 -12.57 -1.08 -12.47
CA ASP A 162 -13.06 -1.91 -13.59
C ASP A 162 -13.37 -3.37 -13.20
N LYS A 163 -13.46 -3.66 -11.91
CA LYS A 163 -13.87 -4.97 -11.38
C LYS A 163 -15.24 -4.88 -10.74
N LEU A 164 -16.08 -5.84 -11.08
CA LEU A 164 -17.39 -6.00 -10.46
C LEU A 164 -17.29 -7.01 -9.32
N PHE A 165 -17.73 -6.59 -8.15
CA PHE A 165 -17.92 -7.44 -6.96
C PHE A 165 -19.42 -7.54 -6.70
N ASP A 166 -19.97 -8.73 -6.91
CA ASP A 166 -21.39 -9.00 -6.75
C ASP A 166 -21.64 -9.76 -5.43
N TYR A 167 -22.29 -9.08 -4.50
CA TYR A 167 -22.74 -9.60 -3.22
C TYR A 167 -24.28 -9.52 -3.13
N SER A 168 -24.97 -9.56 -4.27
CA SER A 168 -26.43 -9.55 -4.33
C SER A 168 -27.02 -10.96 -4.16
N VAL A 169 -28.25 -11.01 -3.68
CA VAL A 169 -29.02 -12.27 -3.60
C VAL A 169 -29.23 -12.84 -4.99
N LYS A 170 -29.48 -12.02 -5.97
CA LYS A 170 -29.63 -12.43 -7.38
C LYS A 170 -28.34 -13.09 -7.89
N GLY A 171 -27.19 -12.45 -7.72
CA GLY A 171 -25.90 -13.02 -8.16
C GLY A 171 -25.58 -14.36 -7.50
N TYR A 172 -25.95 -14.51 -6.22
CA TYR A 172 -25.81 -15.77 -5.52
C TYR A 172 -26.72 -16.87 -6.11
N LEU A 173 -28.00 -16.57 -6.36
CA LEU A 173 -28.94 -17.51 -6.98
C LEU A 173 -28.48 -17.90 -8.39
N ASP A 174 -28.04 -16.95 -9.21
CA ASP A 174 -27.52 -17.20 -10.56
C ASP A 174 -26.27 -18.10 -10.53
N SER A 175 -25.43 -17.99 -9.50
CA SER A 175 -24.27 -18.87 -9.32
C SER A 175 -24.70 -20.32 -9.03
N ILE A 176 -25.70 -20.52 -8.17
CA ILE A 176 -26.24 -21.86 -7.87
C ILE A 176 -26.83 -22.49 -9.11
N ILE A 177 -27.63 -21.75 -9.89
CA ILE A 177 -28.25 -22.27 -11.12
C ILE A 177 -27.17 -22.72 -12.12
N ARG A 178 -26.09 -21.92 -12.28
CA ARG A 178 -24.97 -22.29 -13.16
C ARG A 178 -24.26 -23.57 -12.70
N ASP A 179 -24.00 -23.67 -11.39
CA ASP A 179 -23.32 -24.84 -10.82
C ASP A 179 -24.16 -26.14 -10.97
N VAL A 180 -25.48 -26.06 -10.84
CA VAL A 180 -26.39 -27.18 -11.05
C VAL A 180 -26.45 -27.56 -12.54
N SER A 181 -26.53 -26.56 -13.42
CA SER A 181 -26.62 -26.81 -14.88
C SER A 181 -25.32 -27.31 -15.49
N SER A 182 -24.19 -27.13 -14.83
CA SER A 182 -22.88 -27.61 -15.29
C SER A 182 -22.57 -29.05 -14.85
N ARG A 183 -23.40 -29.64 -13.98
CA ARG A 183 -23.24 -31.01 -13.44
C ARG A 183 -24.27 -32.01 -14.00
N GLY A 184 -25.14 -31.60 -14.89
CA GLY A 184 -26.09 -32.44 -15.62
C GLY A 184 -25.69 -32.57 -17.08
#